data_79e7edd6deac140b64300abb40eb41ed
#
_entry.id   79e7edd6deac140b64300abb40eb41ed
#
_cell.length_a   1.000
_cell.length_b   1.000
_cell.length_c   1.000
_cell.angle_alpha   90.00
_cell.angle_beta   90.00
_cell.angle_gamma   90.00
#
_symmetry.space_group_name_H-M   'P 1'
#
loop_
_entity.id
_entity.type
_entity.pdbx_description
1 polymer ?
#
loop_
_entity_poly.entity_id
_entity_poly.type
_entity_poly.pdbx_seq_one_letter_code
_entity_poly.pdbx_strand_id
1 'polypeptide(L)'
;MLSRIQAQPGVSRAELNRSFGFSEMAATRIARDLLAAGIVEEFDLPEDNTKKTRRIGRPRIGLRINPKGVYAAGITVSAYYSEVSICDANGKMIACKKVNNTSFEDVVQTARLYSNALRKLIQKTGIDIARFVGVGVALSAKTTPGQNRNVRSEYFGWLNDQGQFWDEVQKNTGLPVEIENIANALALSEMRFGVARDISDFALVHVATFAGVGVVSENRLVRGTAGDAGRIGHFRSVERPLRCTCGRTDCLNLSATGFGVLAKLGKLDHDTFDRTQLPFYAKSLLAVIGDKANAEHIREAGEHLAVGLDPMAKLLAPKLIILSGYLGANDAYFEGALQEMAASFGYDQNSGVQLAQGAVSPSEAASLLALHTFCYSDRLDFERFNQSAANDDEGSAYA
;
A
#
# COMPACT_ATOMS: atom_id res chain seq x y z
N MET A 1 -14.86 -13.71 5.96
CA MET A 1 -16.21 -13.08 5.99
C MET A 1 -16.14 -11.58 5.70
N LEU A 2 -15.40 -10.76 6.46
CA LEU A 2 -15.29 -9.31 6.27
C LEU A 2 -14.88 -8.90 4.86
N SER A 3 -13.89 -9.58 4.26
CA SER A 3 -13.48 -9.31 2.87
C SER A 3 -14.62 -9.45 1.86
N ARG A 4 -15.54 -10.40 2.09
CA ARG A 4 -16.71 -10.59 1.24
C ARG A 4 -17.77 -9.50 1.44
N ILE A 5 -18.00 -9.11 2.70
CA ILE A 5 -18.93 -8.00 3.03
C ILE A 5 -18.43 -6.69 2.45
N GLN A 6 -17.10 -6.45 2.50
CA GLN A 6 -16.48 -5.26 1.90
C GLN A 6 -16.63 -5.24 0.37
N ALA A 7 -16.34 -6.38 -0.29
CA ALA A 7 -16.41 -6.48 -1.75
C ALA A 7 -17.85 -6.40 -2.27
N GLN A 8 -18.83 -6.86 -1.47
CA GLN A 8 -20.24 -6.89 -1.84
C GLN A 8 -21.12 -6.36 -0.70
N PRO A 9 -21.20 -5.04 -0.50
CA PRO A 9 -22.11 -4.45 0.45
C PRO A 9 -23.56 -4.88 0.16
N GLY A 10 -24.28 -5.28 1.20
CA GLY A 10 -25.64 -5.80 1.07
C GLY A 10 -25.75 -7.32 0.98
N VAL A 11 -24.64 -8.04 1.05
CA VAL A 11 -24.66 -9.50 1.13
C VAL A 11 -25.45 -9.94 2.37
N SER A 12 -26.39 -10.89 2.20
CA SER A 12 -27.17 -11.45 3.30
C SER A 12 -26.39 -12.52 4.06
N ARG A 13 -26.79 -12.78 5.32
CA ARG A 13 -26.21 -13.89 6.11
C ARG A 13 -26.32 -15.24 5.39
N ALA A 14 -27.43 -15.49 4.67
CA ALA A 14 -27.64 -16.72 3.91
C ALA A 14 -26.69 -16.85 2.70
N GLU A 15 -26.37 -15.73 2.02
CA GLU A 15 -25.39 -15.68 0.93
C GLU A 15 -23.97 -15.91 1.44
N LEU A 16 -23.61 -15.31 2.59
CA LEU A 16 -22.33 -15.57 3.24
C LEU A 16 -22.16 -17.06 3.59
N ASN A 17 -23.19 -17.67 4.14
CA ASN A 17 -23.21 -19.08 4.47
C ASN A 17 -22.87 -19.96 3.26
N ARG A 18 -23.56 -19.72 2.15
CA ARG A 18 -23.34 -20.47 0.90
C ARG A 18 -21.95 -20.25 0.32
N SER A 19 -21.40 -19.05 0.44
CA SER A 19 -20.09 -18.70 -0.13
C SER A 19 -18.91 -19.35 0.60
N PHE A 20 -19.02 -19.62 1.89
CA PHE A 20 -17.91 -20.14 2.69
C PHE A 20 -18.06 -21.62 3.11
N GLY A 21 -19.20 -22.26 2.81
CA GLY A 21 -19.45 -23.65 3.23
C GLY A 21 -19.47 -23.84 4.76
N PHE A 22 -19.68 -22.75 5.53
CA PHE A 22 -19.82 -22.83 6.98
C PHE A 22 -21.16 -23.48 7.35
N SER A 23 -21.23 -24.08 8.54
CA SER A 23 -22.55 -24.41 9.10
C SER A 23 -23.35 -23.13 9.37
N GLU A 24 -24.68 -23.17 9.25
CA GLU A 24 -25.54 -22.00 9.51
C GLU A 24 -25.32 -21.39 10.90
N MET A 25 -25.04 -22.25 11.88
CA MET A 25 -24.73 -21.81 13.26
C MET A 25 -23.39 -21.05 13.32
N ALA A 26 -22.36 -21.52 12.64
CA ALA A 26 -21.03 -20.88 12.64
C ALA A 26 -21.10 -19.48 11.98
N ALA A 27 -21.73 -19.37 10.80
CA ALA A 27 -21.86 -18.10 10.11
C ALA A 27 -22.74 -17.10 10.88
N THR A 28 -23.82 -17.56 11.51
CA THR A 28 -24.70 -16.74 12.35
C THR A 28 -23.94 -16.22 13.57
N ARG A 29 -23.12 -17.08 14.21
CA ARG A 29 -22.28 -16.66 15.35
C ARG A 29 -21.28 -15.60 14.94
N ILE A 30 -20.51 -15.82 13.87
CA ILE A 30 -19.51 -14.86 13.39
C ILE A 30 -20.18 -13.52 13.01
N ALA A 31 -21.32 -13.54 12.29
CA ALA A 31 -22.02 -12.32 11.92
C ALA A 31 -22.54 -11.57 13.16
N ARG A 32 -23.06 -12.29 14.17
CA ARG A 32 -23.47 -11.69 15.44
C ARG A 32 -22.31 -11.04 16.19
N ASP A 33 -21.17 -11.72 16.26
CA ASP A 33 -19.99 -11.22 16.94
C ASP A 33 -19.41 -9.97 16.23
N LEU A 34 -19.44 -9.92 14.89
CA LEU A 34 -19.07 -8.74 14.09
C LEU A 34 -20.01 -7.56 14.29
N LEU A 35 -21.33 -7.82 14.42
CA LEU A 35 -22.33 -6.80 14.71
C LEU A 35 -22.18 -6.27 16.14
N ALA A 36 -21.97 -7.15 17.12
CA ALA A 36 -21.76 -6.78 18.51
C ALA A 36 -20.48 -5.93 18.69
N ALA A 37 -19.41 -6.26 17.96
CA ALA A 37 -18.18 -5.45 17.93
C ALA A 37 -18.33 -4.13 17.15
N GLY A 38 -19.49 -3.90 16.50
CA GLY A 38 -19.76 -2.70 15.71
C GLY A 38 -18.94 -2.61 14.41
N ILE A 39 -18.25 -3.68 14.00
CA ILE A 39 -17.42 -3.73 12.77
C ILE A 39 -18.29 -3.79 11.53
N VAL A 40 -19.44 -4.45 11.63
CA VAL A 40 -20.43 -4.61 10.57
C VAL A 40 -21.75 -4.01 11.06
N GLU A 41 -22.54 -3.49 10.16
CA GLU A 41 -23.89 -3.01 10.43
C GLU A 41 -24.91 -3.62 9.48
N GLU A 42 -26.15 -3.73 9.94
CA GLU A 42 -27.29 -4.14 9.13
C GLU A 42 -27.92 -2.91 8.47
N PHE A 43 -28.42 -3.09 7.25
CA PHE A 43 -29.20 -2.06 6.57
C PHE A 43 -30.25 -2.70 5.66
N ASP A 44 -31.36 -1.97 5.45
CA ASP A 44 -32.41 -2.40 4.55
C ASP A 44 -31.95 -2.29 3.10
N LEU A 45 -32.05 -3.40 2.35
CA LEU A 45 -31.77 -3.38 0.91
C LEU A 45 -32.92 -2.71 0.17
N PRO A 46 -32.64 -1.84 -0.82
CA PRO A 46 -33.67 -1.26 -1.66
C PRO A 46 -34.48 -2.37 -2.34
N GLU A 47 -35.80 -2.15 -2.48
CA GLU A 47 -36.67 -3.07 -3.22
C GLU A 47 -36.17 -3.22 -4.66
N ASP A 48 -36.05 -4.45 -5.11
CA ASP A 48 -35.67 -4.79 -6.49
C ASP A 48 -36.87 -4.52 -7.42
N ASN A 49 -36.99 -3.27 -7.89
CA ASN A 49 -38.04 -2.84 -8.79
C ASN A 49 -38.06 -3.54 -10.17
N THR A 50 -37.08 -4.41 -10.45
CA THR A 50 -37.01 -5.18 -11.70
C THR A 50 -37.86 -6.45 -11.69
N LYS A 51 -38.32 -6.92 -10.52
CA LYS A 51 -39.19 -8.09 -10.41
C LYS A 51 -40.64 -7.67 -10.25
N LYS A 52 -41.45 -7.87 -11.29
CA LYS A 52 -42.87 -7.57 -11.39
C LYS A 52 -43.80 -8.22 -10.34
N THR A 53 -43.30 -8.99 -9.42
CA THR A 53 -44.05 -9.58 -8.30
C THR A 53 -43.71 -8.89 -7.00
N ARG A 54 -44.59 -8.05 -6.52
CA ARG A 54 -44.57 -7.45 -5.18
C ARG A 54 -44.57 -8.58 -4.16
N ARG A 55 -43.37 -8.95 -3.64
CA ARG A 55 -43.29 -9.90 -2.54
C ARG A 55 -43.72 -9.19 -1.25
N ILE A 56 -44.85 -9.60 -0.71
CA ILE A 56 -45.28 -9.23 0.65
C ILE A 56 -44.35 -9.98 1.62
N GLY A 57 -43.44 -9.29 2.26
CA GLY A 57 -42.50 -9.87 3.24
C GLY A 57 -41.64 -8.80 3.90
N ARG A 58 -40.94 -9.17 4.98
CA ARG A 58 -40.00 -8.29 5.69
C ARG A 58 -38.92 -7.82 4.70
N PRO A 59 -38.47 -6.53 4.75
CA PRO A 59 -37.36 -6.03 3.94
C PRO A 59 -36.13 -6.95 4.04
N ARG A 60 -35.41 -7.13 2.93
CA ARG A 60 -34.18 -7.92 2.92
C ARG A 60 -33.10 -7.13 3.65
N ILE A 61 -32.56 -7.72 4.72
CA ILE A 61 -31.48 -7.12 5.49
C ILE A 61 -30.16 -7.54 4.88
N GLY A 62 -29.34 -6.57 4.49
CA GLY A 62 -27.97 -6.73 4.04
C GLY A 62 -26.97 -6.34 5.12
N LEU A 63 -25.76 -6.87 4.99
CA LEU A 63 -24.63 -6.50 5.83
C LEU A 63 -23.67 -5.59 5.06
N ARG A 64 -23.11 -4.60 5.74
CA ARG A 64 -22.01 -3.78 5.22
C ARG A 64 -21.00 -3.49 6.32
N ILE A 65 -19.79 -3.12 5.92
CA ILE A 65 -18.77 -2.65 6.86
C ILE A 65 -19.24 -1.33 7.48
N ASN A 66 -19.18 -1.22 8.80
CA ASN A 66 -19.37 0.05 9.49
C ASN A 66 -18.10 0.90 9.38
N PRO A 67 -18.09 2.05 8.68
CA PRO A 67 -16.91 2.87 8.52
C PRO A 67 -16.26 3.28 9.85
N LYS A 68 -17.08 3.45 10.90
CA LYS A 68 -16.65 3.86 12.24
C LYS A 68 -16.36 2.67 13.17
N GLY A 69 -16.54 1.45 12.72
CA GLY A 69 -16.36 0.24 13.54
C GLY A 69 -14.92 0.05 13.99
N VAL A 70 -13.99 0.23 13.07
CA VAL A 70 -12.55 0.15 13.35
C VAL A 70 -11.79 1.18 12.52
N TYR A 71 -10.57 1.47 12.96
CA TYR A 71 -9.64 2.37 12.29
C TYR A 71 -8.28 1.68 12.14
N ALA A 72 -7.49 2.14 11.17
CA ALA A 72 -6.12 1.72 11.02
C ALA A 72 -5.19 2.92 10.94
N ALA A 73 -4.00 2.75 11.49
CA ALA A 73 -2.96 3.75 11.51
C ALA A 73 -1.85 3.38 10.54
N GLY A 74 -1.18 4.38 9.96
CA GLY A 74 -0.11 4.19 8.99
C GLY A 74 1.10 5.06 9.27
N ILE A 75 2.28 4.54 8.98
CA ILE A 75 3.56 5.24 8.97
C ILE A 75 4.20 4.99 7.61
N THR A 76 4.42 6.03 6.82
CA THR A 76 5.15 5.95 5.56
C THR A 76 6.50 6.62 5.70
N VAL A 77 7.59 5.87 5.44
CA VAL A 77 8.96 6.37 5.56
C VAL A 77 9.67 6.21 4.23
N SER A 78 9.81 7.31 3.52
CA SER A 78 10.63 7.42 2.32
C SER A 78 11.19 8.83 2.19
N ALA A 79 12.06 9.06 1.21
CA ALA A 79 12.55 10.40 0.94
C ALA A 79 11.43 11.38 0.55
N TYR A 80 10.36 10.87 -0.09
CA TYR A 80 9.24 11.67 -0.60
C TYR A 80 8.04 11.68 0.33
N TYR A 81 7.74 10.52 0.91
CA TYR A 81 6.57 10.29 1.73
C TYR A 81 7.02 10.02 3.16
N SER A 82 7.14 11.09 3.92
CA SER A 82 7.42 11.03 5.35
C SER A 82 6.16 11.47 6.07
N GLU A 83 5.25 10.53 6.34
CA GLU A 83 3.89 10.84 6.75
C GLU A 83 3.35 9.81 7.74
N VAL A 84 2.41 10.26 8.56
CA VAL A 84 1.56 9.39 9.38
C VAL A 84 0.11 9.59 8.97
N SER A 85 -0.67 8.51 8.95
CA SER A 85 -2.03 8.50 8.41
C SER A 85 -2.98 7.68 9.27
N ILE A 86 -4.27 7.97 9.17
CA ILE A 86 -5.36 7.21 9.78
C ILE A 86 -6.45 7.03 8.73
N CYS A 87 -6.95 5.82 8.58
CA CYS A 87 -8.11 5.53 7.75
C CYS A 87 -9.21 4.81 8.54
N ASP A 88 -10.45 4.91 8.04
CA ASP A 88 -11.61 4.18 8.55
C ASP A 88 -11.63 2.71 8.04
N ALA A 89 -12.63 1.94 8.49
CA ALA A 89 -12.77 0.54 8.09
C ALA A 89 -12.93 0.32 6.57
N ASN A 90 -13.42 1.31 5.83
CA ASN A 90 -13.54 1.23 4.36
C ASN A 90 -12.28 1.69 3.61
N GLY A 91 -11.23 2.08 4.34
CA GLY A 91 -9.99 2.58 3.76
C GLY A 91 -10.01 4.07 3.42
N LYS A 92 -11.08 4.80 3.78
CA LYS A 92 -11.14 6.24 3.56
C LYS A 92 -10.20 6.98 4.52
N MET A 93 -9.33 7.83 3.98
CA MET A 93 -8.44 8.67 4.79
C MET A 93 -9.22 9.61 5.71
N ILE A 94 -8.96 9.52 7.01
CA ILE A 94 -9.54 10.38 8.05
C ILE A 94 -8.59 11.52 8.39
N ALA A 95 -7.31 11.23 8.53
CA ALA A 95 -6.29 12.21 8.84
C ALA A 95 -4.93 11.79 8.27
N CYS A 96 -4.15 12.77 7.85
CA CYS A 96 -2.78 12.60 7.42
C CYS A 96 -1.94 13.77 7.92
N LYS A 97 -0.67 13.50 8.25
CA LYS A 97 0.28 14.53 8.67
C LYS A 97 1.68 14.21 8.17
N LYS A 98 2.30 15.18 7.52
CA LYS A 98 3.73 15.12 7.16
C LYS A 98 4.60 15.15 8.42
N VAL A 99 5.67 14.36 8.37
CA VAL A 99 6.70 14.30 9.40
C VAL A 99 7.98 14.88 8.81
N ASN A 100 8.48 15.96 9.38
CA ASN A 100 9.76 16.54 8.96
C ASN A 100 10.88 15.64 9.50
N ASN A 101 11.47 14.85 8.63
CA ASN A 101 12.65 14.05 8.92
C ASN A 101 13.80 14.55 8.04
N THR A 102 14.87 14.98 8.68
CA THR A 102 16.08 15.52 8.02
C THR A 102 17.20 14.49 7.95
N SER A 103 17.11 13.39 8.71
CA SER A 103 18.08 12.30 8.72
C SER A 103 17.39 10.97 8.97
N PHE A 104 17.82 9.96 8.24
CA PHE A 104 17.32 8.58 8.37
C PHE A 104 18.38 7.63 8.96
N GLU A 105 19.53 8.14 9.41
CA GLU A 105 20.67 7.30 9.79
C GLU A 105 20.41 6.46 11.04
N ASP A 106 19.71 7.02 12.04
CA ASP A 106 19.38 6.30 13.27
C ASP A 106 17.98 5.67 13.16
N VAL A 107 17.95 4.34 13.15
CA VAL A 107 16.74 3.54 13.02
C VAL A 107 15.77 3.74 14.17
N VAL A 108 16.28 3.80 15.41
CA VAL A 108 15.45 3.93 16.63
C VAL A 108 14.90 5.35 16.75
N GLN A 109 15.72 6.36 16.48
CA GLN A 109 15.25 7.76 16.47
C GLN A 109 14.21 7.99 15.38
N THR A 110 14.41 7.41 14.19
CA THR A 110 13.44 7.46 13.11
C THR A 110 12.12 6.81 13.54
N ALA A 111 12.14 5.58 14.07
CA ALA A 111 10.93 4.90 14.55
C ALA A 111 10.21 5.72 15.64
N ARG A 112 10.95 6.32 16.56
CA ARG A 112 10.43 7.16 17.65
C ARG A 112 9.79 8.46 17.12
N LEU A 113 10.42 9.11 16.15
CA LEU A 113 9.92 10.32 15.54
C LEU A 113 8.54 10.08 14.92
N TYR A 114 8.41 9.02 14.10
CA TYR A 114 7.16 8.71 13.39
C TYR A 114 6.07 8.19 14.33
N SER A 115 6.40 7.30 15.26
CA SER A 115 5.41 6.78 16.22
C SER A 115 4.89 7.86 17.16
N ASN A 116 5.73 8.82 17.58
CA ASN A 116 5.27 9.97 18.36
C ASN A 116 4.38 10.90 17.52
N ALA A 117 4.71 11.12 16.24
CA ALA A 117 3.84 11.90 15.34
C ALA A 117 2.48 11.23 15.14
N LEU A 118 2.47 9.90 14.99
CA LEU A 118 1.25 9.11 14.87
C LEU A 118 0.40 9.18 16.14
N ARG A 119 0.97 9.01 17.32
CA ARG A 119 0.24 9.15 18.60
C ARG A 119 -0.43 10.52 18.73
N LYS A 120 0.31 11.60 18.38
CA LYS A 120 -0.26 12.95 18.40
C LYS A 120 -1.42 13.10 17.38
N LEU A 121 -1.32 12.44 16.23
CA LEU A 121 -2.37 12.45 15.23
C LEU A 121 -3.61 11.70 15.74
N ILE A 122 -3.46 10.51 16.34
CA ILE A 122 -4.54 9.73 16.95
C ILE A 122 -5.23 10.57 18.03
N GLN A 123 -4.49 11.16 18.96
CA GLN A 123 -5.04 12.01 20.01
C GLN A 123 -5.85 13.20 19.45
N LYS A 124 -5.36 13.81 18.35
CA LYS A 124 -6.05 14.94 17.71
C LYS A 124 -7.39 14.54 17.08
N THR A 125 -7.56 13.28 16.65
CA THR A 125 -8.83 12.82 16.06
C THR A 125 -9.90 12.57 17.11
N GLY A 126 -9.54 12.40 18.38
CA GLY A 126 -10.46 12.00 19.45
C GLY A 126 -10.96 10.56 19.36
N ILE A 127 -10.42 9.77 18.42
CA ILE A 127 -10.80 8.36 18.27
C ILE A 127 -10.12 7.54 19.37
N ASP A 128 -10.88 6.68 20.04
CA ASP A 128 -10.35 5.77 21.04
C ASP A 128 -9.30 4.82 20.41
N ILE A 129 -8.15 4.69 21.07
CA ILE A 129 -7.06 3.80 20.65
C ILE A 129 -7.51 2.34 20.58
N ALA A 130 -8.47 1.92 21.38
CA ALA A 130 -9.04 0.58 21.37
C ALA A 130 -9.73 0.24 20.05
N ARG A 131 -10.19 1.24 19.30
CA ARG A 131 -10.80 1.07 17.96
C ARG A 131 -9.78 0.87 16.83
N PHE A 132 -8.47 1.01 17.09
CA PHE A 132 -7.45 0.83 16.06
C PHE A 132 -7.05 -0.64 15.92
N VAL A 133 -7.15 -1.20 14.73
CA VAL A 133 -6.76 -2.60 14.46
C VAL A 133 -5.25 -2.80 14.53
N GLY A 134 -4.46 -1.80 14.15
CA GLY A 134 -3.00 -1.85 14.17
C GLY A 134 -2.35 -0.70 13.42
N VAL A 135 -1.03 -0.79 13.28
CA VAL A 135 -0.18 0.14 12.55
C VAL A 135 0.46 -0.58 11.36
N GLY A 136 0.22 -0.10 10.16
CA GLY A 136 0.98 -0.49 8.98
C GLY A 136 2.16 0.45 8.78
N VAL A 137 3.29 -0.08 8.37
CA VAL A 137 4.48 0.70 8.04
C VAL A 137 4.93 0.39 6.63
N ALA A 138 4.93 1.41 5.76
CA ALA A 138 5.43 1.33 4.40
C ALA A 138 6.81 2.00 4.32
N LEU A 139 7.85 1.23 4.06
CA LEU A 139 9.25 1.69 4.07
C LEU A 139 9.90 1.59 2.69
N SER A 140 10.79 2.53 2.36
CA SER A 140 11.80 2.35 1.29
C SER A 140 12.92 1.42 1.79
N ALA A 141 12.56 0.18 2.12
CA ALA A 141 13.45 -0.82 2.71
C ALA A 141 12.99 -2.22 2.35
N LYS A 142 13.85 -3.20 2.55
CA LYS A 142 13.53 -4.62 2.49
C LYS A 142 13.07 -5.09 3.87
N THR A 143 12.08 -5.96 3.89
CA THR A 143 11.60 -6.61 5.10
C THR A 143 11.77 -8.12 4.96
N THR A 144 12.33 -8.77 5.96
CA THR A 144 12.43 -10.23 5.95
C THR A 144 11.12 -10.83 6.46
N PRO A 145 10.44 -11.68 5.67
CA PRO A 145 9.22 -12.35 6.11
C PRO A 145 9.47 -13.25 7.33
N GLY A 146 8.54 -13.28 8.27
CA GLY A 146 8.59 -14.20 9.41
C GLY A 146 9.12 -13.60 10.71
N GLN A 147 9.78 -14.41 11.53
CA GLN A 147 10.08 -14.07 12.94
C GLN A 147 11.15 -12.98 13.14
N ASN A 148 11.99 -12.70 12.14
CA ASN A 148 13.14 -11.82 12.33
C ASN A 148 12.83 -10.33 12.23
N ARG A 149 11.65 -9.93 11.73
CA ARG A 149 11.18 -8.53 11.65
C ARG A 149 12.27 -7.52 11.26
N ASN A 150 13.33 -8.00 10.62
CA ASN A 150 14.52 -7.22 10.32
C ASN A 150 14.24 -6.32 9.11
N VAL A 151 14.54 -5.05 9.24
CA VAL A 151 14.44 -4.06 8.18
C VAL A 151 15.84 -3.72 7.68
N ARG A 152 16.02 -3.78 6.36
CA ARG A 152 17.28 -3.43 5.72
C ARG A 152 17.05 -2.38 4.63
N SER A 153 17.72 -1.25 4.72
CA SER A 153 17.64 -0.20 3.74
C SER A 153 19.02 0.34 3.37
N GLU A 154 19.42 0.10 2.14
CA GLU A 154 20.63 0.69 1.57
C GLU A 154 20.47 2.23 1.43
N TYR A 155 19.23 2.70 1.24
CA TYR A 155 18.90 4.12 1.10
C TYR A 155 19.06 4.89 2.42
N PHE A 156 18.72 4.25 3.55
CA PHE A 156 18.80 4.88 4.88
C PHE A 156 20.10 4.51 5.61
N GLY A 157 20.90 3.60 5.06
CA GLY A 157 22.08 3.07 5.71
C GLY A 157 21.79 2.03 6.79
N TRP A 158 20.56 1.50 6.84
CA TRP A 158 20.19 0.44 7.79
C TRP A 158 20.58 -0.92 7.23
N LEU A 159 21.73 -1.42 7.66
CA LEU A 159 22.26 -2.70 7.16
C LEU A 159 21.65 -3.90 7.87
N ASN A 160 21.33 -3.74 9.17
CA ASN A 160 20.70 -4.76 10.00
C ASN A 160 20.12 -4.08 11.25
N ASP A 161 18.81 -3.86 11.29
CA ASP A 161 18.15 -3.19 12.43
C ASP A 161 17.76 -4.14 13.56
N GLN A 162 17.89 -5.46 13.34
CA GLN A 162 17.56 -6.50 14.32
C GLN A 162 16.14 -6.40 14.93
N GLY A 163 15.21 -5.77 14.20
CA GLY A 163 13.82 -5.56 14.64
C GLY A 163 13.61 -4.32 15.50
N GLN A 164 14.63 -3.48 15.70
CA GLN A 164 14.53 -2.29 16.57
C GLN A 164 13.49 -1.29 16.09
N PHE A 165 13.32 -1.12 14.76
CA PHE A 165 12.29 -0.25 14.22
C PHE A 165 10.89 -0.73 14.62
N TRP A 166 10.64 -2.02 14.44
CA TRP A 166 9.36 -2.63 14.77
C TRP A 166 9.06 -2.54 16.28
N ASP A 167 10.02 -2.90 17.13
CA ASP A 167 9.90 -2.88 18.59
C ASP A 167 9.59 -1.47 19.10
N GLU A 168 10.28 -0.44 18.58
CA GLU A 168 10.07 0.94 19.00
C GLU A 168 8.69 1.47 18.58
N VAL A 169 8.21 1.15 17.36
CA VAL A 169 6.87 1.53 16.92
C VAL A 169 5.81 0.83 17.77
N GLN A 170 5.91 -0.47 18.00
CA GLN A 170 4.96 -1.22 18.83
C GLN A 170 4.94 -0.70 20.27
N LYS A 171 6.11 -0.49 20.88
CA LYS A 171 6.24 0.04 22.24
C LYS A 171 5.57 1.40 22.38
N ASN A 172 5.80 2.30 21.43
CA ASN A 172 5.29 3.67 21.50
C ASN A 172 3.80 3.78 21.20
N THR A 173 3.25 2.89 20.36
CA THR A 173 1.84 2.95 19.97
C THR A 173 0.93 2.03 20.79
N GLY A 174 1.50 0.96 21.35
CA GLY A 174 0.73 -0.11 22.00
C GLY A 174 -0.12 -0.95 21.04
N LEU A 175 0.06 -0.77 19.72
CA LEU A 175 -0.72 -1.42 18.68
C LEU A 175 0.11 -2.51 17.99
N PRO A 176 -0.52 -3.57 17.45
CA PRO A 176 0.18 -4.51 16.59
C PRO A 176 0.71 -3.81 15.34
N VAL A 177 1.90 -4.21 14.87
CA VAL A 177 2.61 -3.56 13.77
C VAL A 177 2.82 -4.55 12.63
N GLU A 178 2.63 -4.08 11.40
CA GLU A 178 3.04 -4.77 10.18
C GLU A 178 3.93 -3.85 9.34
N ILE A 179 5.08 -4.36 8.92
CA ILE A 179 6.03 -3.59 8.10
C ILE A 179 6.19 -4.25 6.74
N GLU A 180 6.07 -3.47 5.68
CA GLU A 180 6.32 -3.90 4.31
C GLU A 180 7.16 -2.88 3.54
N ASN A 181 7.83 -3.37 2.49
CA ASN A 181 8.36 -2.50 1.46
C ASN A 181 7.23 -1.67 0.84
N ILE A 182 7.50 -0.42 0.48
CA ILE A 182 6.47 0.51 -0.05
C ILE A 182 5.76 -0.03 -1.30
N ALA A 183 6.48 -0.72 -2.21
CA ALA A 183 5.86 -1.31 -3.40
C ALA A 183 4.92 -2.48 -3.03
N ASN A 184 5.31 -3.29 -2.04
CA ASN A 184 4.48 -4.37 -1.51
C ASN A 184 3.24 -3.84 -0.79
N ALA A 185 3.40 -2.80 0.05
CA ALA A 185 2.28 -2.16 0.74
C ALA A 185 1.26 -1.56 -0.25
N LEU A 186 1.75 -0.90 -1.30
CA LEU A 186 0.92 -0.40 -2.39
C LEU A 186 0.21 -1.54 -3.14
N ALA A 187 0.91 -2.63 -3.48
CA ALA A 187 0.30 -3.76 -4.16
C ALA A 187 -0.83 -4.40 -3.34
N LEU A 188 -0.62 -4.62 -2.03
CA LEU A 188 -1.67 -5.12 -1.13
C LEU A 188 -2.85 -4.14 -1.02
N SER A 189 -2.58 -2.84 -1.07
CA SER A 189 -3.61 -1.81 -1.02
C SER A 189 -4.41 -1.75 -2.32
N GLU A 190 -3.76 -1.81 -3.48
CA GLU A 190 -4.43 -1.86 -4.79
C GLU A 190 -5.27 -3.12 -4.97
N MET A 191 -4.80 -4.26 -4.46
CA MET A 191 -5.55 -5.52 -4.48
C MET A 191 -6.88 -5.42 -3.73
N ARG A 192 -6.96 -4.63 -2.67
CA ARG A 192 -8.16 -4.53 -1.85
C ARG A 192 -9.00 -3.28 -2.09
N PHE A 193 -8.35 -2.15 -2.32
CA PHE A 193 -8.99 -0.83 -2.33
C PHE A 193 -8.85 -0.09 -3.66
N GLY A 194 -7.96 -0.55 -4.55
CA GLY A 194 -7.62 0.13 -5.78
C GLY A 194 -8.04 -0.58 -7.07
N VAL A 195 -7.25 -0.41 -8.12
CA VAL A 195 -7.56 -0.87 -9.49
C VAL A 195 -7.43 -2.39 -9.67
N ALA A 196 -6.78 -3.10 -8.74
CA ALA A 196 -6.59 -4.55 -8.80
C ALA A 196 -7.59 -5.36 -7.95
N ARG A 197 -8.75 -4.79 -7.54
CA ARG A 197 -9.69 -5.45 -6.59
C ARG A 197 -10.18 -6.82 -7.04
N ASP A 198 -10.35 -7.05 -8.33
CA ASP A 198 -10.85 -8.31 -8.89
C ASP A 198 -9.79 -9.01 -9.74
N ILE A 199 -8.51 -8.74 -9.49
CA ILE A 199 -7.38 -9.27 -10.25
C ILE A 199 -6.47 -10.04 -9.31
N SER A 200 -6.35 -11.36 -9.56
CA SER A 200 -5.54 -12.27 -8.74
C SER A 200 -4.04 -12.19 -9.02
N ASP A 201 -3.67 -11.80 -10.26
CA ASP A 201 -2.29 -11.84 -10.75
C ASP A 201 -1.96 -10.50 -11.40
N PHE A 202 -1.12 -9.72 -10.71
CA PHE A 202 -0.69 -8.40 -11.17
C PHE A 202 0.68 -8.03 -10.58
N ALA A 203 1.30 -7.02 -11.16
CA ALA A 203 2.52 -6.41 -10.64
C ALA A 203 2.30 -4.90 -10.46
N LEU A 204 2.75 -4.35 -9.33
CA LEU A 204 2.76 -2.92 -9.10
C LEU A 204 4.20 -2.41 -9.10
N VAL A 205 4.51 -1.52 -10.03
CA VAL A 205 5.81 -0.87 -10.17
C VAL A 205 5.75 0.51 -9.53
N HIS A 206 6.40 0.65 -8.40
CA HIS A 206 6.57 1.93 -7.72
C HIS A 206 7.82 2.62 -8.22
N VAL A 207 7.67 3.81 -8.81
CA VAL A 207 8.78 4.59 -9.38
C VAL A 207 8.87 5.96 -8.71
N ALA A 208 9.99 6.19 -8.04
CA ALA A 208 10.36 7.46 -7.42
C ALA A 208 11.85 7.77 -7.71
N THR A 209 12.71 7.98 -6.68
CA THR A 209 14.17 8.06 -6.91
C THR A 209 14.70 6.78 -7.55
N PHE A 210 14.15 5.64 -7.13
CA PHE A 210 14.46 4.31 -7.64
C PHE A 210 13.15 3.54 -7.88
N ALA A 211 13.26 2.39 -8.53
CA ALA A 211 12.11 1.54 -8.83
C ALA A 211 12.13 0.24 -8.03
N GLY A 212 10.95 -0.19 -7.58
CA GLY A 212 10.68 -1.47 -6.96
C GLY A 212 9.32 -2.02 -7.40
N VAL A 213 9.13 -3.34 -7.27
CA VAL A 213 7.89 -4.00 -7.69
C VAL A 213 7.29 -4.81 -6.53
N GLY A 214 6.00 -4.64 -6.30
CA GLY A 214 5.18 -5.59 -5.55
C GLY A 214 4.51 -6.56 -6.52
N VAL A 215 4.84 -7.85 -6.42
CA VAL A 215 4.26 -8.90 -7.26
C VAL A 215 3.17 -9.62 -6.48
N VAL A 216 1.99 -9.73 -7.06
CA VAL A 216 0.88 -10.52 -6.53
C VAL A 216 0.54 -11.63 -7.51
N SER A 217 0.52 -12.87 -7.03
CA SER A 217 0.08 -14.04 -7.76
C SER A 217 -0.87 -14.86 -6.91
N GLU A 218 -1.97 -15.32 -7.51
CA GLU A 218 -3.06 -16.04 -6.82
C GLU A 218 -3.57 -15.29 -5.57
N ASN A 219 -3.70 -13.97 -5.66
CA ASN A 219 -4.07 -13.08 -4.53
C ASN A 219 -3.07 -13.10 -3.36
N ARG A 220 -1.82 -13.49 -3.59
CA ARG A 220 -0.77 -13.54 -2.57
C ARG A 220 0.44 -12.72 -3.00
N LEU A 221 0.96 -11.93 -2.08
CA LEU A 221 2.18 -11.18 -2.32
C LEU A 221 3.40 -12.11 -2.39
N VAL A 222 4.17 -12.00 -3.46
CA VAL A 222 5.42 -12.73 -3.68
C VAL A 222 6.57 -11.94 -3.07
N ARG A 223 7.14 -12.42 -1.96
CA ARG A 223 8.23 -11.75 -1.24
C ARG A 223 9.60 -12.31 -1.58
N GLY A 224 9.67 -13.53 -2.05
CA GLY A 224 10.92 -14.28 -2.12
C GLY A 224 11.45 -14.68 -0.73
N THR A 225 12.49 -15.50 -0.69
CA THR A 225 13.00 -16.08 0.56
C THR A 225 13.54 -15.02 1.53
N ALA A 226 14.18 -13.97 1.00
CA ALA A 226 14.80 -12.91 1.79
C ALA A 226 14.09 -11.55 1.68
N GLY A 227 12.85 -11.52 1.17
CA GLY A 227 12.15 -10.27 0.88
C GLY A 227 12.73 -9.48 -0.30
N ASP A 228 13.45 -10.16 -1.20
CA ASP A 228 14.18 -9.56 -2.32
C ASP A 228 13.43 -9.59 -3.65
N ALA A 229 12.20 -10.11 -3.70
CA ALA A 229 11.40 -10.08 -4.93
C ALA A 229 11.14 -8.63 -5.39
N GLY A 230 11.03 -8.42 -6.70
CA GLY A 230 10.62 -7.14 -7.26
C GLY A 230 11.74 -6.11 -7.47
N ARG A 231 13.00 -6.50 -7.56
CA ARG A 231 14.16 -5.59 -7.76
C ARG A 231 14.35 -5.16 -9.22
N ILE A 232 13.27 -4.75 -9.90
CA ILE A 232 13.29 -4.36 -11.32
C ILE A 232 14.30 -3.24 -11.62
N GLY A 233 14.50 -2.31 -10.70
CA GLY A 233 15.44 -1.20 -10.85
C GLY A 233 16.89 -1.63 -11.10
N HIS A 234 17.22 -2.89 -10.80
CA HIS A 234 18.54 -3.48 -11.08
C HIS A 234 18.58 -4.37 -12.33
N PHE A 235 17.52 -4.44 -13.11
CA PHE A 235 17.59 -5.08 -14.43
C PHE A 235 18.58 -4.33 -15.31
N ARG A 236 19.21 -5.05 -16.23
CA ARG A 236 20.16 -4.45 -17.17
C ARG A 236 19.43 -3.58 -18.18
N SER A 237 19.97 -2.42 -18.41
CA SER A 237 19.50 -1.43 -19.37
C SER A 237 20.71 -0.79 -20.07
N VAL A 238 20.60 0.45 -20.46
CA VAL A 238 21.66 1.19 -21.13
C VAL A 238 22.75 1.59 -20.13
N GLU A 239 24.02 1.41 -20.52
CA GLU A 239 25.16 1.87 -19.73
C GLU A 239 25.14 3.40 -19.59
N ARG A 240 25.41 3.89 -18.39
CA ARG A 240 25.41 5.32 -18.05
C ARG A 240 26.70 5.68 -17.29
N PRO A 241 27.18 6.94 -17.39
CA PRO A 241 28.31 7.43 -16.59
C PRO A 241 27.95 7.65 -15.12
N LEU A 242 27.05 6.83 -14.58
CA LEU A 242 26.51 6.88 -13.23
C LEU A 242 26.67 5.53 -12.56
N ARG A 243 26.81 5.52 -11.24
CA ARG A 243 26.84 4.28 -10.47
C ARG A 243 25.56 4.11 -9.66
N CYS A 244 24.91 2.96 -9.88
CA CYS A 244 23.79 2.52 -9.08
C CYS A 244 24.24 2.16 -7.66
N THR A 245 23.30 2.13 -6.70
CA THR A 245 23.55 1.66 -5.31
C THR A 245 24.19 0.26 -5.25
N CYS A 246 23.98 -0.59 -6.26
CA CYS A 246 24.60 -1.91 -6.37
C CYS A 246 26.01 -1.89 -7.00
N GLY A 247 26.54 -0.72 -7.36
CA GLY A 247 27.87 -0.52 -7.95
C GLY A 247 27.94 -0.60 -9.46
N ARG A 248 26.90 -1.08 -10.16
CA ARG A 248 26.86 -1.21 -11.63
C ARG A 248 26.50 0.11 -12.31
N THR A 249 26.80 0.21 -13.60
CA THR A 249 26.55 1.37 -14.48
C THR A 249 25.43 1.14 -15.49
N ASP A 250 24.87 -0.09 -15.55
CA ASP A 250 23.86 -0.53 -16.51
C ASP A 250 22.49 -0.85 -15.88
N CYS A 251 22.21 -0.35 -14.68
CA CYS A 251 20.93 -0.60 -14.03
C CYS A 251 19.81 0.29 -14.60
N LEU A 252 18.59 -0.26 -14.70
CA LEU A 252 17.38 0.45 -15.09
C LEU A 252 17.12 1.70 -14.19
N ASN A 253 17.53 1.65 -12.94
CA ASN A 253 17.50 2.79 -12.03
C ASN A 253 18.21 4.04 -12.56
N LEU A 254 19.19 3.88 -13.46
CA LEU A 254 20.02 4.99 -13.97
C LEU A 254 19.42 5.66 -15.21
N SER A 255 18.34 5.11 -15.77
CA SER A 255 17.68 5.67 -16.96
C SER A 255 16.17 5.87 -16.75
N ALA A 256 15.50 4.97 -16.06
CA ALA A 256 14.04 4.92 -15.95
C ALA A 256 13.48 5.53 -14.67
N THR A 257 14.31 6.07 -13.77
CA THR A 257 13.83 6.54 -12.46
C THR A 257 14.22 7.99 -12.19
N GLY A 258 13.76 8.52 -11.07
CA GLY A 258 14.05 9.90 -10.68
C GLY A 258 15.54 10.20 -10.56
N PHE A 259 16.36 9.24 -10.14
CA PHE A 259 17.81 9.41 -10.11
C PHE A 259 18.37 9.61 -11.53
N GLY A 260 17.92 8.79 -12.49
CA GLY A 260 18.30 8.93 -13.90
C GLY A 260 17.84 10.25 -14.53
N VAL A 261 16.59 10.67 -14.25
CA VAL A 261 16.04 11.96 -14.72
C VAL A 261 16.85 13.13 -14.18
N LEU A 262 17.18 13.16 -12.89
CA LEU A 262 17.97 14.22 -12.28
C LEU A 262 19.38 14.27 -12.86
N ALA A 263 20.00 13.13 -13.08
CA ALA A 263 21.31 13.05 -13.73
C ALA A 263 21.29 13.62 -15.14
N LYS A 264 20.32 13.22 -15.96
CA LYS A 264 20.16 13.69 -17.33
C LYS A 264 19.98 15.22 -17.41
N LEU A 265 19.32 15.79 -16.42
CA LEU A 265 19.10 17.25 -16.31
C LEU A 265 20.26 18.00 -15.64
N GLY A 266 21.39 17.32 -15.34
CA GLY A 266 22.55 17.94 -14.69
C GLY A 266 22.23 18.46 -13.26
N LYS A 267 21.29 17.81 -12.57
CA LYS A 267 20.84 18.19 -11.22
C LYS A 267 21.46 17.33 -10.12
N LEU A 268 22.48 16.55 -10.45
CA LEU A 268 23.25 15.76 -9.47
C LEU A 268 24.68 16.32 -9.41
N ASP A 269 25.20 16.45 -8.22
CA ASP A 269 26.56 16.92 -7.97
C ASP A 269 27.62 15.82 -8.10
N HIS A 270 27.18 14.54 -8.13
CA HIS A 270 28.05 13.37 -8.14
C HIS A 270 27.53 12.27 -9.06
N ASP A 271 28.45 11.46 -9.59
CA ASP A 271 28.14 10.29 -10.46
C ASP A 271 27.64 9.07 -9.67
N THR A 272 27.57 9.17 -8.34
CA THR A 272 27.15 8.09 -7.46
C THR A 272 26.01 8.57 -6.55
N PHE A 273 25.13 7.62 -6.19
CA PHE A 273 24.09 7.91 -5.22
C PHE A 273 24.68 8.19 -3.83
N ASP A 274 24.37 9.35 -3.29
CA ASP A 274 24.69 9.73 -1.93
C ASP A 274 23.42 9.75 -1.06
N ARG A 275 23.33 8.82 -0.10
CA ARG A 275 22.16 8.70 0.78
C ARG A 275 21.91 9.94 1.65
N THR A 276 22.95 10.73 1.95
CA THR A 276 22.79 11.97 2.73
C THR A 276 22.03 13.03 1.94
N GLN A 277 22.01 12.93 0.61
CA GLN A 277 21.31 13.80 -0.32
C GLN A 277 19.86 13.36 -0.61
N LEU A 278 19.34 12.31 0.02
CA LEU A 278 17.97 11.83 -0.22
C LEU A 278 16.90 12.92 -0.17
N PRO A 279 16.86 13.83 0.83
CA PRO A 279 15.90 14.92 0.86
C PRO A 279 16.07 15.91 -0.31
N PHE A 280 17.31 16.14 -0.75
CA PHE A 280 17.62 16.98 -1.91
C PHE A 280 17.12 16.33 -3.21
N TYR A 281 17.39 15.02 -3.43
CA TYR A 281 16.89 14.31 -4.61
C TYR A 281 15.36 14.33 -4.68
N ALA A 282 14.70 14.12 -3.54
CA ALA A 282 13.24 14.19 -3.46
C ALA A 282 12.71 15.57 -3.85
N LYS A 283 13.24 16.63 -3.27
CA LYS A 283 12.83 18.02 -3.56
C LYS A 283 13.10 18.39 -5.02
N SER A 284 14.26 18.02 -5.54
CA SER A 284 14.65 18.30 -6.93
C SER A 284 13.77 17.56 -7.93
N LEU A 285 13.45 16.30 -7.66
CA LEU A 285 12.56 15.51 -8.54
C LEU A 285 11.14 16.08 -8.54
N LEU A 286 10.60 16.48 -7.39
CA LEU A 286 9.28 17.11 -7.32
C LEU A 286 9.23 18.42 -8.13
N ALA A 287 10.29 19.22 -8.08
CA ALA A 287 10.39 20.43 -8.87
C ALA A 287 10.45 20.12 -10.38
N VAL A 288 11.19 19.07 -10.77
CA VAL A 288 11.29 18.63 -12.18
C VAL A 288 9.93 18.14 -12.68
N ILE A 289 9.21 17.33 -11.90
CA ILE A 289 7.88 16.81 -12.25
C ILE A 289 6.84 17.92 -12.35
N GLY A 290 6.94 18.94 -11.50
CA GLY A 290 6.04 20.10 -11.50
C GLY A 290 6.25 21.07 -12.67
N ASP A 291 7.37 20.98 -13.36
CA ASP A 291 7.71 21.86 -14.51
C ASP A 291 7.42 21.17 -15.84
N LYS A 292 6.43 21.66 -16.57
CA LYS A 292 6.01 21.13 -17.88
C LYS A 292 7.14 21.13 -18.92
N ALA A 293 8.17 21.98 -18.78
CA ALA A 293 9.31 21.99 -19.68
C ALA A 293 10.10 20.67 -19.65
N ASN A 294 9.98 19.89 -18.58
CA ASN A 294 10.66 18.61 -18.42
C ASN A 294 9.82 17.41 -18.90
N ALA A 295 8.61 17.61 -19.43
CA ALA A 295 7.70 16.51 -19.79
C ALA A 295 8.32 15.50 -20.74
N GLU A 296 9.15 15.95 -21.71
CA GLU A 296 9.84 15.07 -22.66
C GLU A 296 10.89 14.19 -21.96
N HIS A 297 11.66 14.73 -21.03
CA HIS A 297 12.64 13.94 -20.26
C HIS A 297 11.96 12.92 -19.33
N ILE A 298 10.79 13.27 -18.82
CA ILE A 298 9.96 12.39 -18.00
C ILE A 298 9.38 11.27 -18.86
N ARG A 299 8.89 11.59 -20.07
CA ARG A 299 8.36 10.61 -21.03
C ARG A 299 9.43 9.61 -21.45
N GLU A 300 10.62 10.08 -21.80
CA GLU A 300 11.76 9.23 -22.16
C GLU A 300 12.17 8.29 -21.01
N ALA A 301 12.12 8.76 -19.75
CA ALA A 301 12.36 7.88 -18.61
C ALA A 301 11.29 6.77 -18.50
N GLY A 302 10.04 7.08 -18.88
CA GLY A 302 8.96 6.08 -19.01
C GLY A 302 9.24 5.07 -20.12
N GLU A 303 9.73 5.50 -21.28
CA GLU A 303 10.17 4.60 -22.38
C GLU A 303 11.26 3.64 -21.90
N HIS A 304 12.24 4.15 -21.17
CA HIS A 304 13.27 3.30 -20.58
C HIS A 304 12.72 2.27 -19.59
N LEU A 305 11.61 2.56 -18.89
CA LEU A 305 10.99 1.59 -17.99
C LEU A 305 10.51 0.34 -18.74
N ALA A 306 10.03 0.49 -19.97
CA ALA A 306 9.53 -0.63 -20.78
C ALA A 306 10.56 -1.76 -20.95
N VAL A 307 11.85 -1.44 -20.97
CA VAL A 307 12.95 -2.43 -21.00
C VAL A 307 12.89 -3.38 -19.79
N GLY A 308 12.40 -2.92 -18.66
CA GLY A 308 12.19 -3.75 -17.47
C GLY A 308 10.80 -4.38 -17.40
N LEU A 309 9.80 -3.72 -17.97
CA LEU A 309 8.41 -4.23 -17.95
C LEU A 309 8.25 -5.45 -18.86
N ASP A 310 8.90 -5.46 -20.03
CA ASP A 310 8.80 -6.57 -20.99
C ASP A 310 9.23 -7.93 -20.39
N PRO A 311 10.47 -8.11 -19.87
CA PRO A 311 10.84 -9.39 -19.28
C PRO A 311 9.99 -9.75 -18.04
N MET A 312 9.55 -8.77 -17.28
CA MET A 312 8.63 -8.99 -16.15
C MET A 312 7.28 -9.51 -16.64
N ALA A 313 6.72 -8.91 -17.68
CA ALA A 313 5.46 -9.33 -18.28
C ALA A 313 5.55 -10.76 -18.85
N LYS A 314 6.67 -11.09 -19.53
CA LYS A 314 6.89 -12.44 -20.07
C LYS A 314 7.11 -13.50 -18.99
N LEU A 315 7.77 -13.14 -17.88
CA LEU A 315 8.06 -14.06 -16.79
C LEU A 315 6.85 -14.34 -15.91
N LEU A 316 6.08 -13.28 -15.59
CA LEU A 316 4.97 -13.36 -14.63
C LEU A 316 3.61 -13.53 -15.30
N ALA A 317 3.48 -13.17 -16.59
CA ALA A 317 2.23 -13.13 -17.34
C ALA A 317 1.07 -12.50 -16.55
N PRO A 318 1.24 -11.31 -15.93
CA PRO A 318 0.23 -10.71 -15.10
C PRO A 318 -0.92 -10.19 -15.96
N LYS A 319 -2.13 -10.18 -15.43
CA LYS A 319 -3.27 -9.51 -16.10
C LYS A 319 -3.09 -8.00 -16.14
N LEU A 320 -2.46 -7.42 -15.12
CA LEU A 320 -2.31 -5.97 -14.96
C LEU A 320 -0.92 -5.62 -14.43
N ILE A 321 -0.32 -4.58 -15.02
CA ILE A 321 0.84 -3.89 -14.48
C ILE A 321 0.38 -2.50 -14.05
N ILE A 322 0.61 -2.14 -12.80
CA ILE A 322 0.22 -0.86 -12.21
C ILE A 322 1.47 0.01 -12.03
N LEU A 323 1.46 1.23 -12.58
CA LEU A 323 2.50 2.21 -12.32
C LEU A 323 2.08 3.13 -11.18
N SER A 324 2.93 3.30 -10.19
CA SER A 324 2.70 4.11 -8.99
C SER A 324 3.95 4.90 -8.59
N GLY A 325 3.82 5.77 -7.60
CA GLY A 325 4.89 6.68 -7.18
C GLY A 325 4.88 7.99 -7.98
N TYR A 326 5.76 8.91 -7.65
CA TYR A 326 5.74 10.25 -8.27
C TYR A 326 5.95 10.23 -9.78
N LEU A 327 6.81 9.37 -10.29
CA LEU A 327 6.98 9.22 -11.73
C LEU A 327 5.90 8.32 -12.31
N GLY A 328 5.62 7.16 -11.71
CA GLY A 328 4.61 6.24 -12.23
C GLY A 328 3.18 6.83 -12.32
N ALA A 329 2.87 7.79 -11.46
CA ALA A 329 1.61 8.54 -11.49
C ALA A 329 1.64 9.79 -12.41
N ASN A 330 2.78 10.10 -13.04
CA ASN A 330 2.89 11.20 -13.98
C ASN A 330 2.45 10.76 -15.38
N ASP A 331 1.57 11.52 -16.02
CA ASP A 331 0.96 11.16 -17.31
C ASP A 331 2.01 11.01 -18.42
N ALA A 332 2.98 11.93 -18.53
CA ALA A 332 4.02 11.83 -19.56
C ALA A 332 4.88 10.57 -19.38
N TYR A 333 5.20 10.22 -18.14
CA TYR A 333 5.94 8.99 -17.83
C TYR A 333 5.14 7.74 -18.20
N PHE A 334 3.88 7.72 -17.83
CA PHE A 334 2.97 6.62 -18.14
C PHE A 334 2.78 6.43 -19.66
N GLU A 335 2.58 7.53 -20.39
CA GLU A 335 2.47 7.54 -21.84
C GLU A 335 3.74 6.99 -22.50
N GLY A 336 4.91 7.43 -22.05
CA GLY A 336 6.19 6.92 -22.55
C GLY A 336 6.33 5.41 -22.36
N ALA A 337 6.03 4.89 -21.18
CA ALA A 337 6.06 3.46 -20.90
C ALA A 337 5.06 2.68 -21.77
N LEU A 338 3.83 3.18 -21.89
CA LEU A 338 2.76 2.55 -22.69
C LEU A 338 3.12 2.50 -24.18
N GLN A 339 3.58 3.61 -24.74
CA GLN A 339 3.96 3.72 -26.15
C GLN A 339 5.13 2.79 -26.49
N GLU A 340 6.16 2.74 -25.65
CA GLU A 340 7.32 1.89 -25.87
C GLU A 340 7.01 0.40 -25.72
N MET A 341 6.15 0.03 -24.75
CA MET A 341 5.64 -1.35 -24.63
C MET A 341 4.90 -1.78 -25.90
N ALA A 342 4.12 -0.91 -26.51
CA ALA A 342 3.42 -1.20 -27.75
C ALA A 342 4.38 -1.24 -28.96
N ALA A 343 5.24 -0.24 -29.11
CA ALA A 343 6.07 -0.06 -30.29
C ALA A 343 7.21 -1.09 -30.39
N SER A 344 7.94 -1.32 -29.29
CA SER A 344 9.15 -2.14 -29.29
C SER A 344 8.89 -3.57 -28.82
N PHE A 345 7.84 -3.82 -28.03
CA PHE A 345 7.57 -5.13 -27.42
C PHE A 345 6.24 -5.75 -27.85
N GLY A 346 5.43 -5.04 -28.66
CA GLY A 346 4.19 -5.56 -29.25
C GLY A 346 3.04 -5.75 -28.28
N TYR A 347 3.05 -5.06 -27.14
CA TYR A 347 1.93 -5.09 -26.19
C TYR A 347 0.82 -4.14 -26.69
N ASP A 348 -0.34 -4.71 -27.01
CA ASP A 348 -1.55 -4.01 -27.38
C ASP A 348 -2.72 -4.43 -26.47
N GLN A 349 -3.92 -3.97 -26.77
CA GLN A 349 -5.13 -4.33 -26.03
C GLN A 349 -5.46 -5.84 -26.06
N ASN A 350 -4.85 -6.60 -26.97
CA ASN A 350 -5.07 -8.05 -27.15
C ASN A 350 -3.95 -8.89 -26.52
N SER A 351 -2.86 -8.28 -26.05
CA SER A 351 -1.69 -8.99 -25.50
C SER A 351 -1.97 -9.69 -24.17
N GLY A 352 -3.14 -9.49 -23.57
CA GLY A 352 -3.53 -10.08 -22.29
C GLY A 352 -2.94 -9.37 -21.07
N VAL A 353 -1.93 -8.50 -21.24
CA VAL A 353 -1.33 -7.68 -20.17
C VAL A 353 -1.79 -6.23 -20.34
N GLN A 354 -2.40 -5.67 -19.31
CA GLN A 354 -2.83 -4.28 -19.28
C GLN A 354 -1.88 -3.43 -18.48
N LEU A 355 -1.74 -2.15 -18.84
CA LEU A 355 -1.00 -1.15 -18.06
C LEU A 355 -1.99 -0.12 -17.51
N ALA A 356 -1.89 0.22 -16.22
CA ALA A 356 -2.71 1.24 -15.58
C ALA A 356 -1.92 2.06 -14.56
N GLN A 357 -2.41 3.26 -14.25
CA GLN A 357 -1.92 4.02 -13.10
C GLN A 357 -2.63 3.56 -11.82
N GLY A 358 -1.89 3.55 -10.70
CA GLY A 358 -2.43 3.18 -9.41
C GLY A 358 -3.41 4.22 -8.86
N ALA A 359 -4.44 3.75 -8.16
CA ALA A 359 -5.42 4.61 -7.49
C ALA A 359 -5.02 4.95 -6.04
N VAL A 360 -4.15 4.12 -5.43
CA VAL A 360 -3.72 4.29 -4.03
C VAL A 360 -2.43 5.09 -3.97
N SER A 361 -2.43 6.15 -3.17
CA SER A 361 -1.21 6.92 -2.90
C SER A 361 -0.30 6.22 -1.88
N PRO A 362 1.02 6.46 -1.93
CA PRO A 362 1.93 5.95 -0.90
C PRO A 362 1.59 6.39 0.53
N SER A 363 0.96 7.55 0.69
CA SER A 363 0.50 8.04 2.01
C SER A 363 -0.64 7.20 2.59
N GLU A 364 -1.49 6.64 1.74
CA GLU A 364 -2.61 5.76 2.12
C GLU A 364 -2.13 4.33 2.36
N ALA A 365 -1.15 3.87 1.58
CA ALA A 365 -0.71 2.48 1.56
C ALA A 365 -0.37 1.92 2.95
N ALA A 366 0.22 2.72 3.83
CA ALA A 366 0.59 2.28 5.17
C ALA A 366 -0.64 1.95 6.05
N SER A 367 -1.63 2.84 6.12
CA SER A 367 -2.85 2.58 6.89
C SER A 367 -3.71 1.48 6.25
N LEU A 368 -3.75 1.41 4.91
CA LEU A 368 -4.43 0.34 4.18
C LEU A 368 -3.75 -1.03 4.38
N LEU A 369 -2.42 -1.07 4.52
CA LEU A 369 -1.69 -2.27 4.91
C LEU A 369 -2.15 -2.79 6.27
N ALA A 370 -2.34 -1.91 7.26
CA ALA A 370 -2.86 -2.31 8.56
C ALA A 370 -4.29 -2.87 8.47
N LEU A 371 -5.17 -2.25 7.68
CA LEU A 371 -6.51 -2.81 7.44
C LEU A 371 -6.43 -4.18 6.77
N HIS A 372 -5.62 -4.32 5.71
CA HIS A 372 -5.44 -5.59 5.03
C HIS A 372 -5.00 -6.69 6.00
N THR A 373 -4.01 -6.37 6.84
CA THR A 373 -3.35 -7.34 7.73
C THR A 373 -4.16 -7.65 8.99
N PHE A 374 -4.78 -6.65 9.63
CA PHE A 374 -5.37 -6.82 10.95
C PHE A 374 -6.90 -6.79 10.97
N CYS A 375 -7.56 -6.30 9.90
CA CYS A 375 -9.01 -6.30 9.80
C CYS A 375 -9.52 -7.34 8.81
N TYR A 376 -8.90 -7.43 7.63
CA TYR A 376 -9.42 -8.24 6.52
C TYR A 376 -8.71 -9.59 6.34
N SER A 377 -7.92 -10.03 7.30
CA SER A 377 -7.28 -11.34 7.36
C SER A 377 -7.79 -12.16 8.54
N ASP A 378 -7.15 -13.28 8.82
CA ASP A 378 -7.35 -14.14 9.99
C ASP A 378 -6.68 -13.59 11.27
N ARG A 379 -6.00 -12.44 11.18
CA ARG A 379 -5.32 -11.79 12.32
C ARG A 379 -6.21 -10.78 13.06
N LEU A 380 -7.51 -10.71 12.75
CA LEU A 380 -8.45 -9.84 13.46
C LEU A 380 -8.67 -10.36 14.90
N ASP A 381 -8.30 -9.54 15.87
CA ASP A 381 -8.49 -9.82 17.29
C ASP A 381 -9.89 -9.35 17.75
N PHE A 382 -10.85 -10.27 17.72
CA PHE A 382 -12.24 -9.99 18.13
C PHE A 382 -12.39 -9.67 19.61
N GLU A 383 -11.56 -10.28 20.48
CA GLU A 383 -11.69 -10.09 21.92
C GLU A 383 -11.41 -8.64 22.31
N ARG A 384 -10.46 -8.02 21.64
CA ARG A 384 -10.10 -6.62 21.84
C ARG A 384 -11.25 -5.65 21.55
N PHE A 385 -12.05 -5.91 20.51
CA PHE A 385 -13.15 -5.02 20.11
C PHE A 385 -14.43 -5.27 20.94
N ASN A 386 -14.65 -6.48 21.43
CA ASN A 386 -15.79 -6.78 22.30
C ASN A 386 -15.66 -6.11 23.67
N GLN A 387 -14.44 -5.97 24.22
CA GLN A 387 -14.20 -5.28 25.49
C GLN A 387 -14.44 -3.77 25.39
N SER A 388 -14.15 -3.15 24.25
CA SER A 388 -14.39 -1.71 24.05
C SER A 388 -15.88 -1.38 23.92
N ALA A 389 -16.67 -2.26 23.28
CA ALA A 389 -18.11 -2.06 23.15
C ALA A 389 -18.86 -2.15 24.50
N ALA A 390 -18.39 -3.01 25.41
CA ALA A 390 -18.97 -3.12 26.76
C ALA A 390 -18.71 -1.85 27.62
N ASN A 391 -17.58 -1.20 27.44
CA ASN A 391 -17.25 0.03 28.17
C ASN A 391 -18.02 1.27 27.65
N ASP A 392 -18.37 1.30 26.35
CA ASP A 392 -19.17 2.39 25.76
C ASP A 392 -20.65 2.35 26.26
N ASP A 393 -21.21 1.15 26.54
CA ASP A 393 -22.54 0.99 27.07
C ASP A 393 -22.65 1.39 28.57
N GLU A 394 -21.61 1.15 29.36
CA GLU A 394 -21.59 1.58 30.78
C GLU A 394 -21.41 3.10 30.91
N GLY A 395 -20.73 3.77 30.00
CA GLY A 395 -20.57 5.23 29.98
C GLY A 395 -21.85 6.00 29.62
N SER A 396 -22.77 5.38 28.86
CA SER A 396 -24.05 5.99 28.45
C SER A 396 -25.18 5.87 29.51
N ALA A 397 -24.97 5.03 30.53
CA ALA A 397 -25.98 4.83 31.61
C ALA A 397 -25.88 5.86 32.76
N TYR A 398 -24.87 6.74 32.73
CA TYR A 398 -24.61 7.74 33.77
C TYR A 398 -24.53 9.20 33.26
N ALA A 399 -25.03 9.48 32.06
CA ALA A 399 -25.08 10.85 31.50
C ALA A 399 -26.53 11.38 31.42
#